data_ebf8e3d1bc21e0fe4ce4dd3b556cb1c4
#
_entry.id   ebf8e3d1bc21e0fe4ce4dd3b556cb1c4
#
_cell.length_a   1.000
_cell.length_b   1.000
_cell.length_c   1.000
_cell.angle_alpha   90.00
_cell.angle_beta   90.00
_cell.angle_gamma   90.00
#
_symmetry.space_group_name_H-M   'P 1'
#
loop_
_entity.id
_entity.type
_entity.pdbx_description
1 polymer ?
#
loop_
_entity_poly.entity_id
_entity_poly.type
_entity_poly.pdbx_seq_one_letter_code
_entity_poly.pdbx_strand_id
1 'polypeptide(L)'
;VNGNYSQSMSNWSSGTFISPADYDYKLNILYSNACGFDGSNPDKLVRIKNIGGNIQGGYLAMGTGTGTWYSHVKYSPLSPAGTSTLYLGTVSGRLFRITNAQATPAKTEITGDDFPVANLSSVAIGNSEDTLLVTFSNFGVVSVWKTFDGGVTWNSAEGNLPDIPVRWSLLHPSGARHALLATDLGIWTTDSLT
;
A
#
# COMPACT_ATOMS: atom_id res chain seq x y z
N VAL A 1 -11.75 19.04 -23.87
CA VAL A 1 -11.38 17.66 -24.23
C VAL A 1 -12.44 16.75 -23.62
N ASN A 2 -13.30 16.18 -24.44
CA ASN A 2 -14.29 15.20 -24.00
C ASN A 2 -13.58 13.84 -23.90
N GLY A 3 -13.30 13.39 -22.67
CA GLY A 3 -12.75 12.06 -22.44
C GLY A 3 -13.81 10.99 -22.66
N ASN A 4 -13.55 10.04 -23.53
CA ASN A 4 -14.37 8.84 -23.63
C ASN A 4 -13.85 7.81 -22.63
N TYR A 5 -14.69 7.43 -21.67
CA TYR A 5 -14.37 6.39 -20.70
C TYR A 5 -15.00 5.07 -21.16
N SER A 6 -14.24 4.00 -21.13
CA SER A 6 -14.72 2.64 -21.36
C SER A 6 -14.39 1.76 -20.20
N GLN A 7 -15.29 0.84 -19.86
CA GLN A 7 -15.03 -0.18 -18.86
C GLN A 7 -14.10 -1.24 -19.46
N SER A 8 -12.88 -1.29 -18.99
CA SER A 8 -11.86 -2.22 -19.49
C SER A 8 -12.08 -3.67 -19.05
N MET A 9 -12.93 -3.91 -18.06
CA MET A 9 -13.15 -5.23 -17.45
C MET A 9 -14.57 -5.31 -16.90
N SER A 10 -15.53 -5.77 -17.73
CA SER A 10 -16.96 -5.75 -17.42
C SER A 10 -17.47 -6.91 -16.55
N ASN A 11 -16.67 -7.98 -16.34
CA ASN A 11 -17.14 -9.22 -15.70
C ASN A 11 -16.41 -9.58 -14.41
N TRP A 12 -15.75 -8.60 -13.77
CA TRP A 12 -15.01 -8.82 -12.54
C TRP A 12 -15.80 -8.29 -11.35
N SER A 13 -16.54 -9.16 -10.70
CA SER A 13 -17.09 -8.89 -9.37
C SER A 13 -15.98 -9.09 -8.33
N SER A 14 -15.14 -8.10 -8.15
CA SER A 14 -14.03 -8.18 -7.20
C SER A 14 -13.75 -6.82 -6.60
N GLY A 15 -13.17 -6.83 -5.41
CA GLY A 15 -12.81 -5.63 -4.68
C GLY A 15 -13.88 -5.17 -3.69
N THR A 16 -13.55 -4.11 -2.98
CA THR A 16 -14.39 -3.43 -2.01
C THR A 16 -14.96 -2.15 -2.63
N PHE A 17 -15.90 -1.47 -1.96
CA PHE A 17 -16.48 -0.21 -2.44
C PHE A 17 -15.40 0.84 -2.76
N ILE A 18 -14.35 0.92 -1.93
CA ILE A 18 -13.12 1.66 -2.21
C ILE A 18 -12.00 0.62 -2.25
N SER A 19 -11.59 0.21 -3.46
CA SER A 19 -10.49 -0.74 -3.63
C SER A 19 -9.17 0.02 -3.73
N PRO A 20 -8.20 -0.25 -2.84
CA PRO A 20 -6.87 0.33 -2.96
C PRO A 20 -6.21 -0.17 -4.25
N ALA A 21 -5.57 0.75 -4.95
CA ALA A 21 -4.87 0.46 -6.19
C ALA A 21 -3.65 1.36 -6.34
N ASP A 22 -2.63 0.88 -7.02
CA ASP A 22 -1.49 1.70 -7.45
C ASP A 22 -0.98 1.24 -8.82
N TYR A 23 -0.26 2.11 -9.50
CA TYR A 23 0.12 1.93 -10.89
C TYR A 23 1.64 1.93 -11.07
N ASP A 24 2.16 0.82 -11.56
CA ASP A 24 3.52 0.73 -12.07
C ASP A 24 3.60 1.39 -13.45
N TYR A 25 3.97 2.67 -13.45
CA TYR A 25 4.09 3.46 -14.68
C TYR A 25 5.27 3.05 -15.57
N LYS A 26 6.27 2.32 -15.03
CA LYS A 26 7.42 1.84 -15.80
C LYS A 26 7.07 0.63 -16.65
N LEU A 27 6.21 -0.25 -16.15
CA LEU A 27 5.79 -1.48 -16.84
C LEU A 27 4.35 -1.40 -17.37
N ASN A 28 3.65 -0.28 -17.15
CA ASN A 28 2.24 -0.09 -17.52
C ASN A 28 1.34 -1.19 -16.93
N ILE A 29 1.41 -1.34 -15.59
CA ILE A 29 0.66 -2.34 -14.84
C ILE A 29 -0.09 -1.70 -13.69
N LEU A 30 -1.41 -1.88 -13.62
CA LEU A 30 -2.22 -1.54 -12.47
C LEU A 30 -2.35 -2.77 -11.55
N TYR A 31 -2.19 -2.54 -10.26
CA TYR A 31 -2.45 -3.50 -9.19
C TYR A 31 -3.57 -2.97 -8.29
N SER A 32 -4.56 -3.78 -8.00
CA SER A 32 -5.67 -3.41 -7.11
C SER A 32 -6.09 -4.59 -6.25
N ASN A 33 -6.66 -4.31 -5.08
CA ASN A 33 -7.28 -5.35 -4.26
C ASN A 33 -8.37 -6.10 -5.02
N ALA A 34 -8.37 -7.44 -4.93
CA ALA A 34 -9.36 -8.30 -5.58
C ALA A 34 -10.36 -8.90 -4.59
N CYS A 35 -10.05 -8.93 -3.30
CA CYS A 35 -10.95 -9.48 -2.30
C CYS A 35 -12.18 -8.61 -2.11
N GLY A 36 -13.37 -9.19 -2.22
CA GLY A 36 -14.64 -8.52 -1.95
C GLY A 36 -15.03 -8.53 -0.47
N PHE A 37 -16.02 -7.71 -0.10
CA PHE A 37 -16.60 -7.73 1.24
C PHE A 37 -17.29 -9.05 1.61
N ASP A 38 -17.72 -9.80 0.59
CA ASP A 38 -18.29 -11.14 0.74
C ASP A 38 -17.24 -12.24 0.96
N GLY A 39 -15.96 -11.85 1.06
CA GLY A 39 -14.83 -12.78 1.17
C GLY A 39 -14.44 -13.46 -0.14
N SER A 40 -15.03 -13.09 -1.27
CA SER A 40 -14.60 -13.59 -2.57
C SER A 40 -13.17 -13.16 -2.90
N ASN A 41 -12.42 -14.01 -3.60
CA ASN A 41 -11.05 -13.78 -4.02
C ASN A 41 -10.10 -13.34 -2.88
N PRO A 42 -10.10 -14.02 -1.72
CA PRO A 42 -9.23 -13.65 -0.62
C PRO A 42 -7.77 -13.76 -1.06
N ASP A 43 -6.92 -12.91 -0.47
CA ASP A 43 -5.47 -12.95 -0.69
C ASP A 43 -5.05 -12.82 -2.17
N LYS A 44 -5.83 -12.05 -2.96
CA LYS A 44 -5.53 -11.79 -4.37
C LYS A 44 -5.50 -10.31 -4.69
N LEU A 45 -4.71 -9.96 -5.70
CA LEU A 45 -4.79 -8.70 -6.43
C LEU A 45 -5.40 -8.93 -7.81
N VAL A 46 -6.04 -7.91 -8.35
CA VAL A 46 -6.24 -7.73 -9.78
C VAL A 46 -4.96 -7.14 -10.35
N ARG A 47 -4.44 -7.71 -11.42
CA ARG A 47 -3.31 -7.17 -12.20
C ARG A 47 -3.77 -6.92 -13.62
N ILE A 48 -3.67 -5.65 -14.06
CA ILE A 48 -4.04 -5.22 -15.41
C ILE A 48 -2.80 -4.68 -16.12
N LYS A 49 -2.46 -5.25 -17.26
CA LYS A 49 -1.30 -4.88 -18.09
C LYS A 49 -1.74 -4.19 -19.37
N ASN A 50 -0.83 -3.43 -19.97
CA ASN A 50 -0.98 -2.79 -21.28
C ASN A 50 -2.21 -1.86 -21.36
N ILE A 51 -2.38 -1.02 -20.34
CA ILE A 51 -3.46 -0.03 -20.30
C ILE A 51 -3.29 0.95 -21.47
N GLY A 52 -4.36 1.17 -22.21
CA GLY A 52 -4.34 1.97 -23.43
C GLY A 52 -3.98 1.20 -24.72
N GLY A 53 -3.73 -0.11 -24.62
CA GLY A 53 -3.43 -0.99 -25.75
C GLY A 53 -4.23 -2.29 -25.69
N ASN A 54 -3.58 -3.42 -25.99
CA ASN A 54 -4.19 -4.75 -25.82
C ASN A 54 -4.17 -5.13 -24.33
N ILE A 55 -5.23 -4.74 -23.61
CA ILE A 55 -5.34 -4.92 -22.15
C ILE A 55 -5.39 -6.41 -21.82
N GLN A 56 -4.53 -6.80 -20.88
CA GLN A 56 -4.49 -8.13 -20.29
C GLN A 56 -4.69 -8.02 -18.79
N GLY A 57 -5.65 -8.72 -18.27
CA GLY A 57 -5.94 -8.72 -16.83
C GLY A 57 -6.10 -10.11 -16.26
N GLY A 58 -5.89 -10.25 -14.96
CA GLY A 58 -6.04 -11.50 -14.25
C GLY A 58 -5.88 -11.34 -12.75
N TYR A 59 -6.34 -12.36 -12.01
CA TYR A 59 -6.08 -12.44 -10.59
C TYR A 59 -4.64 -12.89 -10.35
N LEU A 60 -4.01 -12.29 -9.35
CA LEU A 60 -2.67 -12.63 -8.89
C LEU A 60 -2.76 -13.04 -7.42
N ALA A 61 -2.53 -14.32 -7.14
CA ALA A 61 -2.49 -14.83 -5.78
C ALA A 61 -1.21 -14.34 -5.08
N MET A 62 -1.35 -13.75 -3.89
CA MET A 62 -0.23 -13.23 -3.12
C MET A 62 0.33 -14.26 -2.13
N GLY A 63 -0.47 -15.25 -1.74
CA GLY A 63 -0.08 -16.29 -0.81
C GLY A 63 0.28 -15.74 0.58
N THR A 64 -0.32 -14.63 0.98
CA THR A 64 -0.04 -13.99 2.29
C THR A 64 -0.81 -14.67 3.43
N GLY A 65 -1.81 -15.50 3.09
CA GLY A 65 -2.59 -16.25 4.08
C GLY A 65 -3.43 -15.35 5.00
N THR A 66 -3.75 -14.14 4.54
CA THR A 66 -4.51 -13.19 5.36
C THR A 66 -5.98 -13.55 5.48
N GLY A 67 -6.54 -14.27 4.50
CA GLY A 67 -7.98 -14.58 4.42
C GLY A 67 -8.88 -13.34 4.30
N THR A 68 -8.29 -12.15 4.10
CA THR A 68 -8.98 -10.87 4.08
C THR A 68 -8.49 -10.00 2.91
N TRP A 69 -9.05 -8.79 2.78
CA TRP A 69 -8.64 -7.86 1.74
C TRP A 69 -7.44 -7.02 2.16
N TYR A 70 -6.74 -6.52 1.15
CA TYR A 70 -5.72 -5.51 1.33
C TYR A 70 -6.37 -4.14 1.48
N SER A 71 -6.00 -3.43 2.54
CA SER A 71 -6.46 -2.06 2.81
C SER A 71 -5.60 -1.02 2.11
N HIS A 72 -4.38 -1.40 1.71
CA HIS A 72 -3.45 -0.53 1.00
C HIS A 72 -2.63 -1.32 -0.01
N VAL A 73 -2.44 -0.74 -1.20
CA VAL A 73 -1.56 -1.24 -2.25
C VAL A 73 -0.66 -0.09 -2.66
N LYS A 74 0.66 -0.29 -2.58
CA LYS A 74 1.66 0.72 -2.96
C LYS A 74 2.71 0.11 -3.88
N TYR A 75 2.86 0.67 -5.07
CA TYR A 75 3.97 0.37 -5.97
C TYR A 75 5.22 1.15 -5.55
N SER A 76 6.38 0.48 -5.57
CA SER A 76 7.67 1.14 -5.35
C SER A 76 8.24 1.68 -6.65
N PRO A 77 8.39 3.01 -6.80
CA PRO A 77 9.09 3.58 -7.95
C PRO A 77 10.58 3.25 -7.97
N LEU A 78 11.11 2.70 -6.86
CA LEU A 78 12.50 2.27 -6.71
C LEU A 78 12.73 0.81 -7.11
N SER A 79 11.68 0.11 -7.55
CA SER A 79 11.78 -1.27 -8.07
C SER A 79 12.90 -1.39 -9.12
N PRO A 80 13.70 -2.46 -9.08
CA PRO A 80 14.69 -2.74 -10.12
C PRO A 80 14.07 -2.74 -11.53
N ALA A 81 14.85 -2.37 -12.52
CA ALA A 81 14.37 -2.29 -13.90
C ALA A 81 13.73 -3.61 -14.35
N GLY A 82 12.56 -3.54 -14.99
CA GLY A 82 11.79 -4.70 -15.43
C GLY A 82 11.06 -5.48 -14.34
N THR A 83 11.06 -4.98 -13.10
CA THR A 83 10.35 -5.62 -11.98
C THR A 83 9.38 -4.66 -11.30
N SER A 84 8.37 -5.23 -10.61
CA SER A 84 7.47 -4.48 -9.74
C SER A 84 7.64 -4.96 -8.30
N THR A 85 7.97 -4.05 -7.40
CA THR A 85 7.88 -4.24 -5.95
C THR A 85 6.61 -3.56 -5.45
N LEU A 86 5.81 -4.27 -4.65
CA LEU A 86 4.61 -3.74 -4.01
C LEU A 86 4.72 -3.85 -2.49
N TYR A 87 4.08 -2.92 -1.81
CA TYR A 87 3.79 -3.01 -0.39
C TYR A 87 2.29 -3.16 -0.21
N LEU A 88 1.87 -4.19 0.53
CA LEU A 88 0.48 -4.53 0.75
C LEU A 88 0.16 -4.46 2.24
N GLY A 89 -0.69 -3.51 2.61
CA GLY A 89 -1.24 -3.39 3.95
C GLY A 89 -2.58 -4.11 4.07
N THR A 90 -2.93 -4.60 5.25
CA THR A 90 -4.19 -5.27 5.54
C THR A 90 -5.03 -4.53 6.57
N VAL A 91 -6.31 -4.85 6.64
CA VAL A 91 -7.23 -4.34 7.67
C VAL A 91 -6.90 -4.85 9.08
N SER A 92 -6.06 -5.87 9.20
CA SER A 92 -5.59 -6.42 10.47
C SER A 92 -4.17 -6.00 10.86
N GLY A 93 -3.61 -5.00 10.20
CA GLY A 93 -2.31 -4.40 10.55
C GLY A 93 -1.09 -5.12 10.00
N ARG A 94 -1.25 -6.17 9.19
CA ARG A 94 -0.11 -6.85 8.58
C ARG A 94 0.39 -6.10 7.36
N LEU A 95 1.70 -6.15 7.15
CA LEU A 95 2.39 -5.51 6.03
C LEU A 95 3.28 -6.51 5.30
N PHE A 96 3.15 -6.54 3.99
CA PHE A 96 3.93 -7.42 3.12
C PHE A 96 4.67 -6.63 2.06
N ARG A 97 5.93 -7.00 1.82
CA ARG A 97 6.68 -6.62 0.63
C ARG A 97 6.57 -7.76 -0.40
N ILE A 98 6.15 -7.43 -1.62
CA ILE A 98 6.00 -8.35 -2.73
C ILE A 98 6.99 -7.94 -3.83
N THR A 99 7.94 -8.80 -4.14
CA THR A 99 8.84 -8.60 -5.27
C THR A 99 8.38 -9.40 -6.48
N ASN A 100 8.80 -9.01 -7.69
CA ASN A 100 8.43 -9.65 -8.97
C ASN A 100 6.92 -9.75 -9.20
N ALA A 101 6.14 -8.78 -8.76
CA ALA A 101 4.68 -8.78 -8.90
C ALA A 101 4.21 -8.77 -10.37
N GLN A 102 5.04 -8.31 -11.31
CA GLN A 102 4.77 -8.34 -12.75
C GLN A 102 4.79 -9.77 -13.34
N ALA A 103 5.43 -10.72 -12.67
CA ALA A 103 5.61 -12.09 -13.12
C ALA A 103 5.12 -13.08 -12.03
N THR A 104 6.04 -13.70 -11.32
CA THR A 104 5.77 -14.60 -10.20
C THR A 104 6.10 -13.90 -8.88
N PRO A 105 5.11 -13.52 -8.07
CA PRO A 105 5.35 -12.80 -6.83
C PRO A 105 6.14 -13.63 -5.82
N ALA A 106 7.12 -12.97 -5.19
CA ALA A 106 7.75 -13.48 -3.98
C ALA A 106 7.41 -12.55 -2.82
N LYS A 107 6.90 -13.11 -1.72
CA LYS A 107 6.44 -12.35 -0.55
C LYS A 107 7.43 -12.39 0.59
N THR A 108 7.52 -11.30 1.31
CA THR A 108 8.17 -11.18 2.62
C THR A 108 7.23 -10.43 3.53
N GLU A 109 6.87 -11.01 4.66
CA GLU A 109 6.16 -10.26 5.71
C GLU A 109 7.15 -9.36 6.44
N ILE A 110 6.81 -8.10 6.56
CA ILE A 110 7.61 -7.06 7.22
C ILE A 110 6.78 -6.32 8.27
N THR A 111 5.76 -6.98 8.80
CA THR A 111 4.93 -6.47 9.91
C THR A 111 5.80 -6.21 11.13
N GLY A 112 5.67 -5.04 11.74
CA GLY A 112 6.34 -4.75 13.02
C GLY A 112 5.70 -5.53 14.17
N ASP A 113 6.50 -5.99 15.11
CA ASP A 113 6.03 -6.78 16.27
C ASP A 113 5.00 -6.01 17.12
N ASP A 114 5.16 -4.68 17.19
CA ASP A 114 4.28 -3.78 17.96
C ASP A 114 3.17 -3.13 17.12
N PHE A 115 3.00 -3.54 15.86
CA PHE A 115 1.92 -2.98 15.03
C PHE A 115 0.55 -3.29 15.63
N PRO A 116 -0.38 -2.33 15.63
CA PRO A 116 -1.72 -2.58 16.11
C PRO A 116 -2.49 -3.50 15.17
N VAL A 117 -3.41 -4.28 15.71
CA VAL A 117 -4.43 -5.00 14.92
C VAL A 117 -5.46 -3.97 14.45
N ALA A 118 -5.14 -3.26 13.38
CA ALA A 118 -5.88 -2.10 12.91
C ALA A 118 -5.76 -1.95 11.39
N ASN A 119 -6.55 -1.07 10.79
CA ASN A 119 -6.55 -0.83 9.35
C ASN A 119 -5.30 -0.05 8.92
N LEU A 120 -4.36 -0.72 8.27
CA LEU A 120 -3.20 -0.08 7.67
C LEU A 120 -3.65 0.78 6.49
N SER A 121 -3.50 2.10 6.60
CA SER A 121 -4.10 3.08 5.69
C SER A 121 -3.14 3.57 4.62
N SER A 122 -1.82 3.64 4.90
CA SER A 122 -0.85 4.14 3.94
C SER A 122 0.55 3.57 4.18
N VAL A 123 1.28 3.41 3.08
CA VAL A 123 2.73 3.18 3.06
C VAL A 123 3.37 4.27 2.21
N ALA A 124 4.22 5.10 2.80
CA ALA A 124 5.09 6.02 2.07
C ALA A 124 6.50 5.44 1.99
N ILE A 125 7.12 5.57 0.81
CA ILE A 125 8.47 5.09 0.52
C ILE A 125 9.38 6.30 0.42
N GLY A 126 10.52 6.25 1.09
CA GLY A 126 11.52 7.32 1.06
C GLY A 126 12.46 7.24 -0.14
N ASN A 127 13.70 7.68 0.04
CA ASN A 127 14.71 7.68 -1.00
C ASN A 127 15.33 6.28 -1.27
N SER A 128 15.02 5.31 -0.41
CA SER A 128 15.32 3.89 -0.60
C SER A 128 14.14 3.05 -0.12
N GLU A 129 14.05 1.80 -0.54
CA GLU A 129 13.07 0.82 -0.04
C GLU A 129 13.32 0.43 1.43
N ASP A 130 14.46 0.83 2.02
CA ASP A 130 14.75 0.66 3.44
C ASP A 130 14.00 1.68 4.30
N THR A 131 13.63 2.82 3.73
CA THR A 131 12.92 3.89 4.45
C THR A 131 11.44 3.85 4.13
N LEU A 132 10.65 3.44 5.12
CA LEU A 132 9.19 3.38 5.01
C LEU A 132 8.52 4.12 6.17
N LEU A 133 7.38 4.74 5.88
CA LEU A 133 6.45 5.30 6.86
C LEU A 133 5.10 4.61 6.67
N VAL A 134 4.57 4.05 7.74
CA VAL A 134 3.31 3.31 7.73
C VAL A 134 2.32 3.96 8.66
N THR A 135 1.05 4.03 8.25
CA THR A 135 0.00 4.67 9.05
C THR A 135 -1.22 3.76 9.23
N PHE A 136 -1.96 4.03 10.30
CA PHE A 136 -3.19 3.33 10.65
C PHE A 136 -4.35 4.32 10.83
N SER A 137 -5.55 3.91 10.41
CA SER A 137 -6.73 4.78 10.41
C SER A 137 -7.75 4.45 11.49
N ASN A 138 -7.28 3.99 12.64
CA ASN A 138 -8.11 3.68 13.81
C ASN A 138 -7.83 4.67 14.95
N PHE A 139 -8.81 4.87 15.81
CA PHE A 139 -8.63 5.52 17.12
C PHE A 139 -8.06 4.51 18.13
N GLY A 140 -7.39 5.02 19.17
CA GLY A 140 -6.89 4.23 20.30
C GLY A 140 -5.67 3.35 19.96
N VAL A 141 -4.95 3.68 18.90
CA VAL A 141 -3.77 2.93 18.47
C VAL A 141 -2.62 3.89 18.14
N VAL A 142 -1.38 3.40 18.21
CA VAL A 142 -0.24 4.14 17.65
C VAL A 142 -0.38 4.13 16.13
N SER A 143 -0.65 5.30 15.55
CA SER A 143 -1.07 5.43 14.16
C SER A 143 0.06 5.64 13.17
N VAL A 144 1.30 5.92 13.62
CA VAL A 144 2.43 6.23 12.75
C VAL A 144 3.67 5.44 13.14
N TRP A 145 4.19 4.68 12.18
CA TRP A 145 5.36 3.83 12.35
C TRP A 145 6.38 4.05 11.25
N LYS A 146 7.67 3.99 11.58
CA LYS A 146 8.77 4.16 10.64
C LYS A 146 9.78 3.03 10.73
N THR A 147 10.44 2.77 9.61
CA THR A 147 11.64 1.94 9.52
C THR A 147 12.70 2.62 8.65
N PHE A 148 13.97 2.30 8.89
CA PHE A 148 15.11 2.71 8.06
C PHE A 148 15.96 1.51 7.61
N ASP A 149 15.45 0.29 7.81
CA ASP A 149 16.13 -0.98 7.51
C ASP A 149 15.24 -1.95 6.71
N GLY A 150 14.27 -1.42 5.96
CA GLY A 150 13.40 -2.21 5.08
C GLY A 150 12.35 -3.03 5.81
N GLY A 151 12.03 -2.65 7.06
CA GLY A 151 11.02 -3.33 7.87
C GLY A 151 11.57 -4.45 8.75
N VAL A 152 12.89 -4.50 8.98
CA VAL A 152 13.49 -5.40 9.98
C VAL A 152 13.19 -4.91 11.38
N THR A 153 13.30 -3.58 11.61
CA THR A 153 12.89 -2.95 12.86
C THR A 153 11.92 -1.80 12.60
N TRP A 154 10.97 -1.62 13.50
CA TRP A 154 9.99 -0.56 13.45
C TRP A 154 9.98 0.25 14.74
N ASN A 155 9.81 1.56 14.60
CA ASN A 155 9.69 2.48 15.73
C ASN A 155 8.46 3.35 15.54
N SER A 156 7.77 3.64 16.64
CA SER A 156 6.71 4.64 16.63
C SER A 156 7.24 6.01 16.18
N ALA A 157 6.48 6.68 15.36
CA ALA A 157 6.75 8.04 14.90
C ALA A 157 5.56 8.98 15.16
N GLU A 158 4.71 8.65 16.14
CA GLU A 158 3.50 9.40 16.49
C GLU A 158 3.81 10.75 17.12
N GLY A 159 4.84 10.82 17.97
CA GLY A 159 5.25 12.06 18.62
C GLY A 159 4.11 12.71 19.43
N ASN A 160 3.79 13.95 19.11
CA ASN A 160 2.69 14.71 19.73
C ASN A 160 1.40 14.72 18.90
N LEU A 161 1.27 13.84 17.92
CA LEU A 161 0.03 13.67 17.16
C LEU A 161 -1.07 13.23 18.14
N PRO A 162 -2.25 13.89 18.17
CA PRO A 162 -3.36 13.40 18.98
C PRO A 162 -3.88 12.06 18.45
N ASP A 163 -4.63 11.34 19.29
CA ASP A 163 -5.28 10.09 18.89
C ASP A 163 -6.35 10.35 17.82
N ILE A 164 -5.95 10.28 16.56
CA ILE A 164 -6.78 10.52 15.38
C ILE A 164 -6.43 9.56 14.25
N PRO A 165 -7.43 9.14 13.44
CA PRO A 165 -7.16 8.34 12.25
C PRO A 165 -6.23 9.04 11.26
N VAL A 166 -5.14 8.39 10.88
CA VAL A 166 -4.25 8.85 9.82
C VAL A 166 -4.62 8.15 8.52
N ARG A 167 -5.05 8.90 7.52
CA ARG A 167 -5.58 8.37 6.25
C ARG A 167 -4.52 8.17 5.19
N TRP A 168 -3.51 9.05 5.18
CA TRP A 168 -2.45 9.02 4.19
C TRP A 168 -1.16 9.62 4.74
N SER A 169 -0.03 9.17 4.19
CA SER A 169 1.29 9.71 4.52
C SER A 169 2.11 9.95 3.27
N LEU A 170 2.98 10.96 3.33
CA LEU A 170 3.98 11.26 2.32
C LEU A 170 5.31 11.56 3.01
N LEU A 171 6.40 11.03 2.46
CA LEU A 171 7.76 11.44 2.81
C LEU A 171 8.24 12.51 1.85
N HIS A 172 8.92 13.52 2.37
CA HIS A 172 9.43 14.62 1.55
C HIS A 172 10.60 14.13 0.69
N PRO A 173 10.62 14.42 -0.62
CA PRO A 173 11.65 13.89 -1.52
C PRO A 173 13.08 14.36 -1.22
N SER A 174 13.26 15.48 -0.52
CA SER A 174 14.59 15.98 -0.14
C SER A 174 15.16 15.37 1.14
N GLY A 175 14.35 14.58 1.88
CA GLY A 175 14.81 13.96 3.13
C GLY A 175 13.77 13.05 3.75
N ALA A 176 14.18 11.83 4.11
CA ALA A 176 13.34 10.80 4.72
C ALA A 176 12.87 11.14 6.15
N ARG A 177 13.23 12.31 6.67
CA ARG A 177 12.86 12.75 8.03
C ARG A 177 11.70 13.74 8.06
N HIS A 178 11.31 14.27 6.90
CA HIS A 178 10.17 15.18 6.78
C HIS A 178 8.98 14.40 6.25
N ALA A 179 7.84 14.52 6.92
CA ALA A 179 6.62 13.85 6.51
C ALA A 179 5.40 14.76 6.59
N LEU A 180 4.41 14.44 5.77
CA LEU A 180 3.06 14.98 5.83
C LEU A 180 2.10 13.83 6.11
N LEU A 181 1.14 14.09 7.00
CA LEU A 181 0.08 13.16 7.37
C LEU A 181 -1.27 13.80 7.08
N ALA A 182 -2.11 13.12 6.30
CA ALA A 182 -3.50 13.51 6.14
C ALA A 182 -4.34 12.74 7.18
N THR A 183 -5.05 13.49 8.01
CA THR A 183 -5.84 12.96 9.12
C THR A 183 -7.30 13.44 9.03
N ASP A 184 -8.16 12.93 9.87
CA ASP A 184 -9.55 13.39 9.97
C ASP A 184 -9.67 14.84 10.49
N LEU A 185 -8.60 15.40 11.07
CA LEU A 185 -8.53 16.78 11.56
C LEU A 185 -7.60 17.69 10.72
N GLY A 186 -7.33 17.32 9.48
CA GLY A 186 -6.52 18.12 8.55
C GLY A 186 -5.12 17.55 8.32
N ILE A 187 -4.21 18.42 7.85
CA ILE A 187 -2.84 18.04 7.47
C ILE A 187 -1.89 18.36 8.60
N TRP A 188 -1.09 17.36 8.98
CA TRP A 188 -0.01 17.49 9.95
C TRP A 188 1.33 17.32 9.28
N THR A 189 2.35 18.01 9.76
CA THR A 189 3.70 17.93 9.21
C THR A 189 4.72 17.76 10.33
N THR A 190 5.79 17.05 10.02
CA THR A 190 7.00 16.99 10.86
C THR A 190 8.23 17.18 10.00
N ASP A 191 9.26 17.82 10.57
CA ASP A 191 10.60 17.97 10.00
C ASP A 191 11.59 16.95 10.61
N SER A 192 11.14 16.15 11.54
CA SER A 192 11.98 15.19 12.26
C SER A 192 11.20 13.90 12.58
N LEU A 193 11.39 12.90 11.73
CA LEU A 193 11.05 11.53 12.04
C LEU A 193 12.22 10.88 12.79
N THR A 194 12.48 11.32 14.01
CA THR A 194 13.57 10.77 14.88
C THR A 194 13.06 9.70 15.81
#